data_be6609957a55213ad213b69550e66a3d
#
_entry.id   be6609957a55213ad213b69550e66a3d
#
_cell.length_a   1.000
_cell.length_b   1.000
_cell.length_c   1.000
_cell.angle_alpha   90.00
_cell.angle_beta   90.00
_cell.angle_gamma   90.00
#
_symmetry.space_group_name_H-M   'P 1'
#
loop_
_entity.id
_entity.type
_entity.pdbx_description
1 polymer ?
#
loop_
_entity_poly.entity_id
_entity_poly.type
_entity_poly.pdbx_seq_one_letter_code
_entity_poly.pdbx_strand_id
1 'polypeptide(L)'
;MRASFDTNILVYAVDRAEERKHSLAVEVIGWASRADCIFTVQALGEFFNVVTRKTGLDLAEAEGFIDDWRSVFPVASATPNCLTSAIQAVHHHGLTYWDAMLWATARDA
;
A
#
# COMPACT_ATOMS: atom_id res chain seq x y z
N MET A 1 2.13 -14.32 -8.95
CA MET A 1 2.45 -13.31 -7.92
C MET A 1 1.24 -12.43 -7.70
N ARG A 2 0.92 -12.13 -6.47
CA ARG A 2 -0.17 -11.22 -6.14
C ARG A 2 0.26 -9.77 -6.35
N ALA A 3 -0.66 -8.94 -6.82
CA ALA A 3 -0.43 -7.51 -6.92
C ALA A 3 -0.62 -6.86 -5.54
N SER A 4 0.10 -5.77 -5.30
CA SER A 4 -0.05 -4.96 -4.09
C SER A 4 -0.22 -3.50 -4.45
N PHE A 5 -0.69 -2.72 -3.49
CA PHE A 5 -0.90 -1.29 -3.69
C PHE A 5 0.32 -0.49 -3.23
N ASP A 6 0.69 0.48 -4.04
CA ASP A 6 1.60 1.54 -3.66
C ASP A 6 0.90 2.47 -2.67
N THR A 7 1.63 2.97 -1.70
CA THR A 7 1.14 3.94 -0.72
C THR A 7 0.46 5.14 -1.37
N ASN A 8 0.99 5.64 -2.49
CA ASN A 8 0.44 6.79 -3.19
C ASN A 8 -1.00 6.56 -3.68
N ILE A 9 -1.31 5.36 -4.14
CA ILE A 9 -2.68 5.01 -4.54
C ILE A 9 -3.64 5.15 -3.35
N LEU A 10 -3.22 4.68 -2.18
CA LEU A 10 -4.05 4.76 -0.98
C LEU A 10 -4.26 6.21 -0.53
N VAL A 11 -3.22 7.03 -0.60
CA VAL A 11 -3.31 8.45 -0.25
C VAL A 11 -4.28 9.16 -1.20
N TYR A 12 -4.16 8.96 -2.50
CA TYR A 12 -5.07 9.57 -3.47
C TYR A 12 -6.51 9.10 -3.31
N ALA A 13 -6.72 7.87 -2.83
CA ALA A 13 -8.06 7.35 -2.60
C ALA A 13 -8.84 8.14 -1.53
N VAL A 14 -8.16 8.86 -0.66
CA VAL A 14 -8.80 9.68 0.40
C VAL A 14 -8.55 11.16 0.26
N ASP A 15 -7.48 11.58 -0.41
CA ASP A 15 -7.15 12.99 -0.62
C ASP A 15 -7.81 13.51 -1.90
N ARG A 16 -8.78 14.41 -1.72
CA ARG A 16 -9.56 14.99 -2.82
C ARG A 16 -8.95 16.23 -3.44
N ALA A 17 -7.80 16.68 -2.96
CA ALA A 17 -7.14 17.89 -3.48
C ALA A 17 -6.83 17.78 -4.97
N GLU A 18 -6.53 16.57 -5.46
CA GLU A 18 -6.35 16.28 -6.88
C GLU A 18 -7.46 15.34 -7.33
N GLU A 19 -8.58 15.89 -7.76
CA GLU A 19 -9.79 15.13 -8.10
C GLU A 19 -9.58 14.00 -9.09
N ARG A 20 -8.77 14.25 -10.12
CA ARG A 20 -8.52 13.24 -11.15
C ARG A 20 -7.78 12.04 -10.60
N LYS A 21 -6.76 12.28 -9.79
CA LYS A 21 -6.00 11.20 -9.14
C LYS A 21 -6.83 10.49 -8.10
N HIS A 22 -7.64 11.23 -7.36
CA HIS A 22 -8.57 10.65 -6.41
C HIS A 22 -9.55 9.70 -7.09
N SER A 23 -10.21 10.14 -8.16
CA SER A 23 -11.19 9.32 -8.88
C SER A 23 -10.56 8.05 -9.45
N LEU A 24 -9.35 8.17 -10.03
CA LEU A 24 -8.63 7.01 -10.56
C LEU A 24 -8.24 6.03 -9.46
N ALA A 25 -7.77 6.52 -8.31
CA ALA A 25 -7.39 5.66 -7.19
C ALA A 25 -8.58 4.89 -6.64
N VAL A 26 -9.71 5.55 -6.45
CA VAL A 26 -10.95 4.92 -5.97
C VAL A 26 -11.40 3.83 -6.96
N GLU A 27 -11.34 4.12 -8.25
CA GLU A 27 -11.71 3.17 -9.30
C GLU A 27 -10.80 1.96 -9.33
N VAL A 28 -9.48 2.18 -9.21
CA VAL A 28 -8.48 1.10 -9.20
C VAL A 28 -8.69 0.19 -7.99
N ILE A 29 -8.88 0.74 -6.80
CA ILE A 29 -9.13 -0.05 -5.59
C ILE A 29 -10.43 -0.83 -5.72
N GLY A 30 -11.48 -0.22 -6.26
CA GLY A 30 -12.74 -0.90 -6.49
C GLY A 30 -12.61 -2.08 -7.46
N TRP A 31 -11.85 -1.90 -8.55
CA TRP A 31 -11.57 -2.98 -9.49
C TRP A 31 -10.73 -4.07 -8.84
N ALA A 32 -9.72 -3.69 -8.08
CA ALA A 32 -8.79 -4.63 -7.44
C ALA A 32 -9.47 -5.54 -6.42
N SER A 33 -10.62 -5.15 -5.87
CA SER A 33 -11.39 -6.00 -4.96
C SER A 33 -11.86 -7.30 -5.62
N ARG A 34 -11.86 -7.34 -6.96
CA ARG A 34 -12.23 -8.51 -7.76
C ARG A 34 -11.03 -9.27 -8.30
N ALA A 35 -9.82 -8.81 -8.01
CA ALA A 35 -8.58 -9.39 -8.50
C ALA A 35 -7.77 -9.94 -7.31
N ASP A 36 -6.68 -10.66 -7.60
CA ASP A 36 -5.80 -11.18 -6.57
C ASP A 36 -4.81 -10.11 -6.11
N CYS A 37 -5.31 -9.17 -5.32
CA CYS A 37 -4.54 -8.06 -4.77
C CYS A 37 -4.45 -8.16 -3.25
N ILE A 38 -3.35 -7.68 -2.70
CA ILE A 38 -3.13 -7.62 -1.25
C ILE A 38 -2.67 -6.23 -0.84
N PHE A 39 -2.83 -5.94 0.44
CA PHE A 39 -2.18 -4.80 1.07
C PHE A 39 -0.99 -5.30 1.88
N THR A 40 0.03 -4.46 2.02
CA THR A 40 1.12 -4.74 2.96
C THR A 40 0.96 -3.88 4.20
N VAL A 41 1.40 -4.40 5.34
CA VAL A 41 1.42 -3.63 6.59
C VAL A 41 2.23 -2.35 6.41
N GLN A 42 3.33 -2.41 5.66
CA GLN A 42 4.17 -1.24 5.37
C GLN A 42 3.37 -0.15 4.65
N ALA A 43 2.65 -0.49 3.57
CA ALA A 43 1.88 0.50 2.81
C ALA A 43 0.75 1.11 3.65
N LEU A 44 0.07 0.31 4.46
CA LEU A 44 -0.98 0.80 5.36
C LEU A 44 -0.40 1.75 6.43
N GLY A 45 0.76 1.42 6.98
CA GLY A 45 1.43 2.28 7.96
C GLY A 45 1.89 3.59 7.35
N GLU A 46 2.47 3.56 6.16
CA GLU A 46 2.88 4.76 5.44
C GLU A 46 1.68 5.62 5.08
N PHE A 47 0.59 5.00 4.63
CA PHE A 47 -0.67 5.71 4.37
C PHE A 47 -1.13 6.47 5.62
N PHE A 48 -1.22 5.78 6.75
CA PHE A 48 -1.66 6.40 8.01
C PHE A 48 -0.80 7.61 8.36
N ASN A 49 0.51 7.46 8.28
CA ASN A 49 1.45 8.51 8.61
C ASN A 49 1.31 9.73 7.67
N VAL A 50 1.17 9.48 6.37
CA VAL A 50 1.07 10.56 5.38
C VAL A 50 -0.24 11.33 5.53
N VAL A 51 -1.38 10.63 5.59
CA VAL A 51 -2.69 11.31 5.60
C VAL A 51 -2.95 12.06 6.89
N THR A 52 -2.46 11.58 8.01
CA THR A 52 -2.64 12.26 9.29
C THR A 52 -1.71 13.46 9.46
N ARG A 53 -0.56 13.45 8.79
CA ARG A 53 0.43 14.55 8.88
C ARG A 53 0.27 15.60 7.80
N LYS A 54 -0.01 15.20 6.56
CA LYS A 54 0.02 16.10 5.41
C LYS A 54 -1.35 16.56 4.95
N THR A 55 -2.35 15.68 5.00
CA THR A 55 -3.69 16.02 4.51
C THR A 55 -4.63 16.49 5.61
N GLY A 56 -4.19 16.40 6.86
CA GLY A 56 -5.01 16.82 7.99
C GLY A 56 -6.17 15.89 8.29
N LEU A 57 -6.14 14.66 7.76
CA LEU A 57 -7.17 13.69 8.05
C LEU A 57 -7.16 13.33 9.53
N ASP A 58 -8.34 13.25 10.14
CA ASP A 58 -8.47 12.85 11.54
C ASP A 58 -8.00 11.41 11.75
N LEU A 59 -7.37 11.14 12.90
CA LEU A 59 -6.84 9.80 13.21
C LEU A 59 -7.91 8.73 13.11
N ALA A 60 -9.12 9.00 13.62
CA ALA A 60 -10.22 8.04 13.57
C ALA A 60 -10.68 7.77 12.14
N GLU A 61 -10.69 8.78 11.27
CA GLU A 61 -11.03 8.61 9.87
C GLU A 61 -10.00 7.77 9.14
N ALA A 62 -8.70 8.03 9.38
CA ALA A 62 -7.62 7.26 8.78
C ALA A 62 -7.70 5.78 9.20
N GLU A 63 -7.95 5.53 10.49
CA GLU A 63 -8.14 4.17 11.00
C GLU A 63 -9.33 3.50 10.33
N GLY A 64 -10.42 4.23 10.13
CA GLY A 64 -11.62 3.72 9.47
C GLY A 64 -11.37 3.25 8.05
N PHE A 65 -10.58 4.00 7.27
CA PHE A 65 -10.19 3.57 5.92
C PHE A 65 -9.38 2.28 5.96
N ILE A 66 -8.43 2.19 6.89
CA ILE A 66 -7.60 0.99 7.03
C ILE A 66 -8.46 -0.22 7.42
N ASP A 67 -9.38 -0.06 8.35
CA ASP A 67 -10.27 -1.13 8.77
C ASP A 67 -11.15 -1.61 7.63
N ASP A 68 -11.69 -0.68 6.82
CA ASP A 68 -12.49 -1.02 5.66
C ASP A 68 -11.69 -1.83 4.64
N TRP A 69 -10.47 -1.40 4.32
CA TRP A 69 -9.61 -2.12 3.39
C TRP A 69 -9.23 -3.51 3.92
N ARG A 70 -8.95 -3.63 5.21
CA ARG A 70 -8.63 -4.92 5.83
C ARG A 70 -9.80 -5.89 5.80
N SER A 71 -11.02 -5.39 5.73
CA SER A 71 -12.21 -6.25 5.61
C SER A 71 -12.39 -6.81 4.20
N VAL A 72 -11.75 -6.19 3.19
CA VAL A 72 -11.91 -6.56 1.78
C VAL A 72 -10.67 -7.28 1.25
N PHE A 73 -9.48 -6.86 1.66
CA PHE A 73 -8.22 -7.37 1.11
C PHE A 73 -7.40 -8.09 2.17
N PRO A 74 -6.70 -9.18 1.81
CA PRO A 74 -5.71 -9.76 2.70
C PRO A 74 -4.56 -8.78 2.93
N VAL A 75 -3.95 -8.86 4.10
CA VAL A 75 -2.81 -8.01 4.48
C VAL A 75 -1.62 -8.90 4.80
N ALA A 76 -0.47 -8.60 4.20
CA ALA A 76 0.76 -9.35 4.39
C ALA A 76 1.81 -8.52 5.13
N SER A 77 2.58 -9.19 5.98
CA SER A 77 3.73 -8.61 6.69
C SER A 77 5.03 -9.09 6.08
N ALA A 78 6.06 -8.26 6.17
CA ALA A 78 7.41 -8.66 5.80
C ALA A 78 7.94 -9.74 6.75
N THR A 79 8.73 -10.65 6.21
CA THR A 79 9.42 -11.69 6.97
C THR A 79 10.92 -11.48 6.85
N PRO A 80 11.75 -12.18 7.65
CA PRO A 80 13.20 -12.13 7.45
C PRO A 80 13.64 -12.52 6.05
N ASN A 81 12.94 -13.48 5.40
CA ASN A 81 13.23 -13.84 4.01
C ASN A 81 12.93 -12.72 3.04
N CYS A 82 11.90 -11.90 3.30
CA CYS A 82 11.63 -10.71 2.51
C CYS A 82 12.80 -9.73 2.56
N LEU A 83 13.42 -9.56 3.72
CA LEU A 83 14.59 -8.70 3.87
C LEU A 83 15.73 -9.15 2.97
N THR A 84 16.04 -10.44 2.99
CA THR A 84 17.09 -11.01 2.14
C THR A 84 16.80 -10.78 0.66
N SER A 85 15.58 -11.06 0.22
CA SER A 85 15.15 -10.87 -1.16
C SER A 85 15.17 -9.41 -1.56
N ALA A 86 14.77 -8.51 -0.67
CA ALA A 86 14.78 -7.07 -0.92
C ALA A 86 16.21 -6.56 -1.12
N ILE A 87 17.14 -6.97 -0.29
CA ILE A 87 18.55 -6.58 -0.42
C ILE A 87 19.12 -7.06 -1.75
N GLN A 88 18.81 -8.28 -2.16
CA GLN A 88 19.24 -8.79 -3.46
C GLN A 88 18.65 -7.97 -4.61
N ALA A 89 17.38 -7.59 -4.52
CA ALA A 89 16.72 -6.77 -5.54
C ALA A 89 17.35 -5.37 -5.65
N VAL A 90 17.77 -4.78 -4.54
CA VAL A 90 18.50 -3.51 -4.55
C VAL A 90 19.82 -3.68 -5.31
N HIS A 91 20.55 -4.76 -5.04
CA HIS A 91 21.83 -5.03 -5.71
C HIS A 91 21.67 -5.28 -7.21
N HIS A 92 20.69 -6.09 -7.61
CA HIS A 92 20.59 -6.59 -8.98
C HIS A 92 19.75 -5.70 -9.90
N HIS A 93 18.82 -4.94 -9.34
CA HIS A 93 17.85 -4.17 -10.12
C HIS A 93 17.83 -2.68 -9.82
N GLY A 94 18.66 -2.20 -8.88
CA GLY A 94 18.75 -0.79 -8.57
C GLY A 94 17.49 -0.20 -7.93
N LEU A 95 16.64 -1.02 -7.35
CA LEU A 95 15.44 -0.56 -6.65
C LEU A 95 15.83 0.16 -5.35
N THR A 96 14.97 1.07 -4.89
CA THR A 96 15.09 1.55 -3.52
C THR A 96 14.78 0.39 -2.58
N TYR A 97 15.34 0.44 -1.36
CA TYR A 97 15.09 -0.62 -0.37
C TYR A 97 13.59 -0.79 -0.08
N TRP A 98 12.86 0.31 0.10
CA TRP A 98 11.45 0.24 0.46
C TRP A 98 10.58 -0.33 -0.66
N ASP A 99 10.87 0.02 -1.93
CA ASP A 99 10.19 -0.57 -3.08
C ASP A 99 10.51 -2.07 -3.18
N ALA A 100 11.77 -2.43 -2.95
CA ALA A 100 12.19 -3.83 -2.97
C ALA A 100 11.50 -4.63 -1.86
N MET A 101 11.34 -4.05 -0.67
CA MET A 101 10.65 -4.70 0.45
C MET A 101 9.17 -4.90 0.17
N LEU A 102 8.50 -3.91 -0.42
CA LEU A 102 7.10 -4.05 -0.84
C LEU A 102 6.95 -5.20 -1.85
N TRP A 103 7.83 -5.24 -2.84
CA TRP A 103 7.82 -6.30 -3.85
C TRP A 103 8.03 -7.67 -3.23
N ALA A 104 9.04 -7.83 -2.37
CA ALA A 104 9.35 -9.11 -1.75
C ALA A 104 8.21 -9.59 -0.85
N THR A 105 7.59 -8.68 -0.09
CA THR A 105 6.45 -9.00 0.78
C THR A 105 5.25 -9.48 -0.03
N ALA A 106 4.94 -8.80 -1.12
CA ALA A 106 3.82 -9.18 -1.99
C ALA A 106 4.07 -10.52 -2.68
N ARG A 107 5.31 -10.75 -3.15
CA ARG A 107 5.69 -12.00 -3.82
C ARG A 107 5.55 -13.19 -2.89
N ASP A 108 5.94 -13.05 -1.63
CA ASP A 108 5.97 -14.14 -0.67
C ASP A 108 4.60 -14.37 0.02
N ALA A 109 3.65 -13.52 -0.25
CA ALA A 109 2.31 -13.63 0.35
C ALA A 109 1.47 -14.75 -0.27
#